data_7cbdfcc3934208516acc9d3b339897e2
#
_entry.id   7cbdfcc3934208516acc9d3b339897e2
#
_cell.length_a   1.000
_cell.length_b   1.000
_cell.length_c   1.000
_cell.angle_alpha   90.00
_cell.angle_beta   90.00
_cell.angle_gamma   90.00
#
_symmetry.space_group_name_H-M   'P 1'
#
loop_
_entity.id
_entity.type
_entity.pdbx_description
1 polymer ?
#
loop_
_entity_poly.entity_id
_entity_poly.type
_entity_poly.pdbx_seq_one_letter_code
_entity_poly.pdbx_strand_id
1 'polypeptide(L)'
;MLVDGFFAAEKLRQTDRESFDFLTSRSIRFEYNSGELLLKAHGPIIELDPFDGTFSQIRFNNYDMAALDYLKYEDVARFYKALREFTAITADPNNQLWFKLSPGTLLIMGNWRVLHGRSGFTGKRMMQGCYVSMDDFFGKYRAMTFDS
;
A
#
# COMPACT_ATOMS: atom_id res chain seq x y z
N MET A 1 -10.71 0.08 8.97
CA MET A 1 -9.98 1.34 8.73
C MET A 1 -9.45 1.33 7.33
N LEU A 2 -9.65 2.42 6.58
CA LEU A 2 -9.05 2.66 5.27
C LEU A 2 -8.32 4.01 5.27
N VAL A 3 -7.24 4.10 4.48
CA VAL A 3 -6.51 5.35 4.22
C VAL A 3 -6.24 5.44 2.73
N ASP A 4 -6.44 6.62 2.13
CA ASP A 4 -6.00 6.86 0.75
C ASP A 4 -4.48 7.03 0.73
N GLY A 5 -3.77 6.02 0.24
CA GLY A 5 -2.32 6.01 0.18
C GLY A 5 -1.74 7.06 -0.78
N PHE A 6 -2.45 7.39 -1.86
CA PHE A 6 -2.02 8.43 -2.79
C PHE A 6 -2.14 9.82 -2.16
N PHE A 7 -3.22 10.07 -1.42
CA PHE A 7 -3.35 11.29 -0.62
C PHE A 7 -2.23 11.39 0.43
N ALA A 8 -1.93 10.29 1.13
CA ALA A 8 -0.86 10.29 2.13
C ALA A 8 0.52 10.55 1.49
N ALA A 9 0.78 9.98 0.31
CA ALA A 9 2.00 10.23 -0.44
C ALA A 9 2.11 11.68 -0.92
N GLU A 10 1.01 12.27 -1.40
CA GLU A 10 0.97 13.69 -1.78
C GLU A 10 1.22 14.61 -0.58
N LYS A 11 0.61 14.29 0.56
CA LYS A 11 0.85 15.04 1.80
C LYS A 11 2.32 14.97 2.24
N LEU A 12 2.95 13.78 2.15
CA LEU A 12 4.38 13.63 2.41
C LEU A 12 5.22 14.47 1.43
N ARG A 13 4.88 14.47 0.14
CA ARG A 13 5.56 15.28 -0.88
C ARG A 13 5.57 16.76 -0.55
N GLN A 14 4.47 17.26 0.05
CA GLN A 14 4.32 18.67 0.44
C GLN A 14 4.99 19.01 1.77
N THR A 15 5.05 18.07 2.72
CA THR A 15 5.53 18.33 4.08
C THR A 15 6.98 17.92 4.32
N ASP A 16 7.47 16.86 3.68
CA ASP A 16 8.86 16.38 3.74
C ASP A 16 9.29 15.81 2.39
N ARG A 17 9.71 16.68 1.50
CA ARG A 17 10.15 16.35 0.15
C ARG A 17 11.32 15.37 0.13
N GLU A 18 12.25 15.46 1.07
CA GLU A 18 13.39 14.54 1.15
C GLU A 18 12.93 13.11 1.42
N SER A 19 12.03 12.93 2.38
CA SER A 19 11.43 11.63 2.70
C SER A 19 10.62 11.07 1.54
N PHE A 20 9.86 11.92 0.84
CA PHE A 20 9.12 11.52 -0.36
C PHE A 20 10.05 11.03 -1.46
N ASP A 21 11.08 11.81 -1.82
CA ASP A 21 12.05 11.46 -2.86
C ASP A 21 12.82 10.18 -2.50
N PHE A 22 13.09 9.93 -1.23
CA PHE A 22 13.70 8.69 -0.79
C PHE A 22 12.76 7.49 -0.99
N LEU A 23 11.49 7.58 -0.58
CA LEU A 23 10.51 6.49 -0.69
C LEU A 23 10.07 6.21 -2.14
N THR A 24 10.27 7.15 -3.06
CA THR A 24 9.98 6.96 -4.49
C THR A 24 11.19 6.43 -5.28
N SER A 25 12.42 6.67 -4.81
CA SER A 25 13.64 6.34 -5.56
C SER A 25 14.33 5.05 -5.11
N ARG A 26 14.11 4.61 -3.86
CA ARG A 26 14.79 3.44 -3.31
C ARG A 26 13.92 2.19 -3.38
N SER A 27 14.44 1.19 -4.09
CA SER A 27 13.81 -0.13 -4.14
C SER A 27 14.04 -0.89 -2.84
N ILE A 28 12.96 -1.36 -2.23
CA ILE A 28 12.94 -2.16 -1.02
C ILE A 28 12.55 -3.58 -1.39
N ARG A 29 13.11 -4.57 -0.71
CA ARG A 29 12.77 -5.99 -0.88
C ARG A 29 11.60 -6.35 0.01
N PHE A 30 10.67 -7.14 -0.54
CA PHE A 30 9.53 -7.71 0.18
C PHE A 30 9.55 -9.22 0.02
N GLU A 31 9.25 -9.94 1.08
CA GLU A 31 9.21 -11.40 1.10
C GLU A 31 7.98 -11.86 1.89
N TYR A 32 7.17 -12.70 1.26
CA TYR A 32 6.07 -13.39 1.90
C TYR A 32 6.34 -14.89 1.90
N ASN A 33 6.37 -15.51 3.08
CA ASN A 33 6.61 -16.93 3.25
C ASN A 33 5.44 -17.57 4.00
N SER A 34 4.71 -18.45 3.34
CA SER A 34 3.64 -19.26 3.95
C SER A 34 4.09 -20.66 4.38
N GLY A 35 5.37 -21.00 4.20
CA GLY A 35 5.89 -22.36 4.37
C GLY A 35 5.79 -23.21 3.11
N GLU A 36 4.74 -23.06 2.32
CA GLU A 36 4.55 -23.75 1.03
C GLU A 36 4.93 -22.85 -0.16
N LEU A 37 4.87 -21.53 0.02
CA LEU A 37 5.11 -20.55 -1.02
C LEU A 37 5.99 -19.43 -0.50
N LEU A 38 7.07 -19.13 -1.23
CA LEU A 38 7.96 -18.00 -0.98
C LEU A 38 7.83 -17.01 -2.14
N LEU A 39 7.15 -15.90 -1.90
CA LEU A 39 7.03 -14.80 -2.86
C LEU A 39 8.07 -13.73 -2.54
N LYS A 40 8.74 -13.23 -3.58
CA LYS A 40 9.70 -12.14 -3.48
C LYS A 40 9.35 -11.06 -4.47
N ALA A 41 9.37 -9.83 -4.01
CA ALA A 41 9.18 -8.65 -4.84
C ALA A 41 10.16 -7.55 -4.42
N HIS A 42 10.36 -6.58 -5.28
CA HIS A 42 11.12 -5.38 -4.95
C HIS A 42 10.51 -4.17 -5.66
N GLY A 43 10.61 -3.04 -5.05
CA GLY A 43 10.12 -1.77 -5.57
C GLY A 43 10.16 -0.66 -4.54
N PRO A 44 9.92 0.58 -4.92
CA PRO A 44 9.79 1.68 -3.98
C PRO A 44 8.55 1.52 -3.10
N ILE A 45 8.54 2.18 -1.95
CA ILE A 45 7.34 2.27 -1.10
C ILE A 45 6.23 3.05 -1.82
N ILE A 46 6.59 4.16 -2.46
CA ILE A 46 5.70 4.99 -3.28
C ILE A 46 6.15 4.84 -4.72
N GLU A 47 5.35 4.19 -5.53
CA GLU A 47 5.65 4.00 -6.95
C GLU A 47 4.93 5.04 -7.79
N LEU A 48 5.69 5.65 -8.68
CA LEU A 48 5.18 6.61 -9.66
C LEU A 48 5.14 5.97 -11.04
N ASP A 49 4.16 6.36 -11.84
CA ASP A 49 4.12 6.01 -13.25
C ASP A 49 5.33 6.67 -13.97
N PRO A 50 6.14 5.90 -14.71
CA PRO A 50 7.35 6.43 -15.35
C PRO A 50 7.06 7.39 -16.51
N PHE A 51 5.81 7.42 -17.05
CA PHE A 51 5.47 8.26 -18.19
C PHE A 51 5.01 9.65 -17.75
N ASP A 52 4.16 9.72 -16.71
CA ASP A 52 3.52 10.98 -16.33
C ASP A 52 3.79 11.39 -14.87
N GLY A 53 4.46 10.54 -14.09
CA GLY A 53 4.80 10.81 -12.69
C GLY A 53 3.61 10.76 -11.72
N THR A 54 2.46 10.26 -12.16
CA THR A 54 1.32 10.04 -11.27
C THR A 54 1.57 8.87 -10.33
N PHE A 55 0.83 8.81 -9.21
CA PHE A 55 0.94 7.68 -8.29
C PHE A 55 0.36 6.41 -8.92
N SER A 56 1.15 5.32 -8.92
CA SER A 56 0.73 4.03 -9.45
C SER A 56 0.49 2.99 -8.35
N GLN A 57 1.32 2.96 -7.30
CA GLN A 57 1.19 1.99 -6.22
C GLN A 57 1.82 2.47 -4.92
N ILE A 58 1.23 2.06 -3.78
CA ILE A 58 1.84 2.16 -2.44
C ILE A 58 2.11 0.74 -1.93
N ARG A 59 3.39 0.43 -1.67
CA ARG A 59 3.82 -0.82 -1.01
C ARG A 59 4.10 -0.56 0.47
N PHE A 60 3.07 -0.64 1.29
CA PHE A 60 3.17 -0.32 2.71
C PHE A 60 2.69 -1.50 3.57
N ASN A 61 3.49 -2.56 3.58
CA ASN A 61 3.29 -3.72 4.46
C ASN A 61 4.57 -4.03 5.22
N ASN A 62 4.61 -3.64 6.47
CA ASN A 62 5.80 -3.80 7.32
C ASN A 62 6.10 -5.28 7.66
N TYR A 63 5.11 -6.17 7.56
CA TYR A 63 5.30 -7.60 7.85
C TYR A 63 6.04 -8.33 6.74
N ASP A 64 5.89 -7.89 5.49
CA ASP A 64 6.51 -8.52 4.34
C ASP A 64 7.81 -7.81 3.91
N MET A 65 8.21 -6.76 4.63
CA MET A 65 9.46 -6.06 4.36
C MET A 65 10.64 -6.92 4.81
N ALA A 66 11.52 -7.26 3.85
CA ALA A 66 12.73 -8.03 4.11
C ALA A 66 13.80 -7.19 4.84
N ALA A 67 14.82 -7.87 5.37
CA ALA A 67 15.96 -7.19 6.00
C ALA A 67 16.64 -6.22 5.02
N LEU A 68 17.08 -5.07 5.55
CA LEU A 68 17.70 -4.00 4.76
C LEU A 68 19.25 -4.16 4.69
N ASP A 69 19.75 -5.38 4.74
CA ASP A 69 21.17 -5.74 4.76
C ASP A 69 21.95 -5.37 3.49
N TYR A 70 21.22 -5.07 2.41
CA TYR A 70 21.77 -4.63 1.13
C TYR A 70 21.89 -3.10 0.99
N LEU A 71 21.34 -2.34 1.94
CA LEU A 71 21.45 -0.88 1.95
C LEU A 71 22.69 -0.43 2.72
N LYS A 72 23.23 0.72 2.34
CA LYS A 72 24.26 1.38 3.15
C LYS A 72 23.67 1.87 4.46
N TYR A 73 24.47 1.93 5.51
CA TYR A 73 24.03 2.36 6.84
C TYR A 73 23.29 3.71 6.84
N GLU A 74 23.80 4.68 6.09
CA GLU A 74 23.18 6.01 5.97
C GLU A 74 21.80 5.94 5.29
N ASP A 75 21.63 5.08 4.29
CA ASP A 75 20.35 4.87 3.62
C ASP A 75 19.34 4.15 4.52
N VAL A 76 19.80 3.25 5.42
CA VAL A 76 18.91 2.61 6.41
C VAL A 76 18.31 3.65 7.36
N ALA A 77 19.13 4.57 7.87
CA ALA A 77 18.66 5.64 8.76
C ALA A 77 17.66 6.57 8.05
N ARG A 78 17.96 6.95 6.80
CA ARG A 78 17.07 7.78 5.98
C ARG A 78 15.77 7.05 5.65
N PHE A 79 15.85 5.77 5.33
CA PHE A 79 14.67 4.94 5.10
C PHE A 79 13.71 4.94 6.30
N TYR A 80 14.23 4.65 7.49
CA TYR A 80 13.38 4.61 8.68
C TYR A 80 12.86 6.00 9.09
N LYS A 81 13.61 7.08 8.83
CA LYS A 81 13.08 8.44 8.96
C LYS A 81 11.87 8.63 8.04
N ALA A 82 12.05 8.39 6.75
CA ALA A 82 11.01 8.57 5.74
C ALA A 82 9.77 7.68 5.99
N LEU A 83 10.00 6.42 6.43
CA LEU A 83 8.93 5.50 6.76
C LEU A 83 8.12 5.98 7.98
N ARG A 84 8.77 6.56 9.00
CA ARG A 84 8.08 7.15 10.16
C ARG A 84 7.22 8.36 9.77
N GLU A 85 7.73 9.24 8.92
CA GLU A 85 6.94 10.40 8.42
C GLU A 85 5.72 9.94 7.64
N PHE A 86 5.87 8.97 6.75
CA PHE A 86 4.74 8.40 6.02
C PHE A 86 3.75 7.69 6.97
N THR A 87 4.28 6.94 7.95
CA THR A 87 3.44 6.28 8.97
C THR A 87 2.66 7.30 9.80
N ALA A 88 3.28 8.41 10.19
CA ALA A 88 2.60 9.46 10.95
C ALA A 88 1.40 10.05 10.17
N ILE A 89 1.56 10.25 8.86
CA ILE A 89 0.47 10.73 8.00
C ILE A 89 -0.66 9.69 7.92
N THR A 90 -0.33 8.41 7.72
CA THR A 90 -1.34 7.34 7.62
C THR A 90 -2.01 7.00 8.95
N ALA A 91 -1.32 7.26 10.07
CA ALA A 91 -1.83 7.05 11.42
C ALA A 91 -2.67 8.23 11.96
N ASP A 92 -2.62 9.40 11.32
CA ASP A 92 -3.44 10.55 11.69
C ASP A 92 -4.93 10.21 11.55
N PRO A 93 -5.73 10.28 12.63
CA PRO A 93 -7.17 9.97 12.60
C PRO A 93 -7.95 10.76 11.55
N ASN A 94 -7.52 11.97 11.22
CA ASN A 94 -8.16 12.80 10.19
C ASN A 94 -7.96 12.26 8.76
N ASN A 95 -6.99 11.39 8.56
CA ASN A 95 -6.71 10.74 7.27
C ASN A 95 -7.31 9.33 7.19
N GLN A 96 -8.02 8.89 8.22
CA GLN A 96 -8.53 7.53 8.36
C GLN A 96 -10.05 7.49 8.25
N LEU A 97 -10.57 6.57 7.43
CA LEU A 97 -11.98 6.22 7.40
C LEU A 97 -12.20 4.95 8.21
N TRP A 98 -12.90 5.08 9.34
CA TRP A 98 -13.29 3.96 10.18
C TRP A 98 -14.74 3.58 9.99
N PHE A 99 -15.01 2.30 9.77
CA PHE A 99 -16.36 1.75 9.69
C PHE A 99 -16.38 0.28 10.11
N LYS A 100 -17.54 -0.20 10.46
CA LYS A 100 -17.79 -1.60 10.80
C LYS A 100 -18.45 -2.29 9.62
N LEU A 101 -17.85 -3.41 9.17
CA LEU A 101 -18.48 -4.29 8.20
C LEU A 101 -19.57 -5.12 8.88
N SER A 102 -20.76 -5.08 8.35
CA SER A 102 -21.87 -5.95 8.75
C SER A 102 -21.80 -7.28 7.96
N PRO A 103 -22.38 -8.38 8.49
CA PRO A 103 -22.54 -9.59 7.70
C PRO A 103 -23.22 -9.32 6.36
N GLY A 104 -22.68 -9.89 5.28
CA GLY A 104 -23.20 -9.67 3.93
C GLY A 104 -22.66 -8.41 3.23
N THR A 105 -21.84 -7.59 3.90
CA THR A 105 -21.19 -6.45 3.24
C THR A 105 -20.09 -6.92 2.30
N LEU A 106 -20.14 -6.48 1.05
CA LEU A 106 -19.06 -6.59 0.07
C LEU A 106 -18.24 -5.30 0.04
N LEU A 107 -16.93 -5.43 0.19
CA LEU A 107 -15.98 -4.32 0.04
C LEU A 107 -15.08 -4.58 -1.16
N ILE A 108 -15.08 -3.66 -2.13
CA ILE A 108 -14.18 -3.68 -3.28
C ILE A 108 -13.29 -2.44 -3.19
N MET A 109 -11.99 -2.60 -3.33
CA MET A 109 -11.04 -1.48 -3.27
C MET A 109 -9.82 -1.71 -4.16
N GLY A 110 -9.24 -0.62 -4.66
CA GLY A 110 -7.95 -0.64 -5.35
C GLY A 110 -6.82 -0.84 -4.34
N ASN A 111 -6.33 -2.07 -4.19
CA ASN A 111 -5.34 -2.44 -3.18
C ASN A 111 -3.97 -1.77 -3.36
N TRP A 112 -3.68 -1.25 -4.56
CA TRP A 112 -2.47 -0.48 -4.82
C TRP A 112 -2.54 0.97 -4.30
N ARG A 113 -3.76 1.47 -4.08
CA ARG A 113 -4.00 2.82 -3.58
C ARG A 113 -4.45 2.85 -2.13
N VAL A 114 -5.36 1.94 -1.76
CA VAL A 114 -6.06 2.00 -0.47
C VAL A 114 -5.34 1.16 0.56
N LEU A 115 -4.72 1.82 1.52
CA LEU A 115 -4.18 1.17 2.70
C LEU A 115 -5.32 0.76 3.63
N HIS A 116 -5.20 -0.40 4.24
CA HIS A 116 -6.26 -0.91 5.11
C HIS A 116 -5.70 -1.61 6.34
N GLY A 117 -6.47 -1.57 7.40
CA GLY A 117 -6.14 -2.20 8.65
C GLY A 117 -7.38 -2.51 9.47
N ARG A 118 -7.18 -3.07 10.63
CA ARG A 118 -8.26 -3.42 11.55
C ARG A 118 -7.90 -3.08 12.99
N SER A 119 -8.91 -2.79 13.80
CA SER A 119 -8.79 -2.81 15.25
C SER A 119 -8.72 -4.24 15.77
N GLY A 120 -8.35 -4.40 17.04
CA GLY A 120 -8.57 -5.63 17.78
C GLY A 120 -10.07 -6.00 17.77
N PHE A 121 -10.37 -7.29 17.91
CA PHE A 121 -11.74 -7.79 18.01
C PHE A 121 -11.82 -8.94 19.02
N THR A 122 -13.02 -9.18 19.54
CA THR A 122 -13.35 -10.32 20.39
C THR A 122 -14.41 -11.18 19.70
N GLY A 123 -14.44 -12.47 20.02
CA GLY A 123 -15.39 -13.42 19.44
C GLY A 123 -14.94 -13.96 18.08
N LYS A 124 -15.89 -14.59 17.37
CA LYS A 124 -15.64 -15.19 16.06
C LYS A 124 -15.77 -14.15 14.95
N ARG A 125 -14.81 -14.14 14.04
CA ARG A 125 -14.83 -13.33 12.83
C ARG A 125 -14.43 -14.20 11.65
N MET A 126 -15.23 -14.18 10.61
CA MET A 126 -14.91 -14.81 9.34
C MET A 126 -15.00 -13.76 8.23
N MET A 127 -13.98 -13.68 7.42
CA MET A 127 -13.96 -12.88 6.20
C MET A 127 -13.45 -13.76 5.07
N GLN A 128 -14.05 -13.59 3.90
CA GLN A 128 -13.63 -14.24 2.68
C GLN A 128 -13.31 -13.14 1.65
N GLY A 129 -12.29 -13.35 0.84
CA GLY A 129 -11.91 -12.39 -0.19
C GLY A 129 -11.02 -13.03 -1.24
N CYS A 130 -10.82 -12.31 -2.33
CA CYS A 130 -9.89 -12.66 -3.39
C CYS A 130 -9.23 -11.38 -3.92
N TYR A 131 -8.10 -11.58 -4.59
CA TYR A 131 -7.47 -10.55 -5.39
C TYR A 131 -7.80 -10.81 -6.86
N VAL A 132 -8.12 -9.73 -7.57
CA VAL A 132 -8.33 -9.74 -9.03
C VAL A 132 -7.30 -8.78 -9.62
N SER A 133 -6.66 -9.14 -10.72
CA SER A 133 -5.72 -8.25 -11.39
C SER A 133 -6.47 -7.01 -11.93
N MET A 134 -5.77 -5.88 -11.99
CA MET A 134 -6.36 -4.66 -12.58
C MET A 134 -6.71 -4.87 -14.06
N ASP A 135 -5.91 -5.65 -14.78
CA ASP A 135 -6.13 -5.95 -16.19
C ASP A 135 -7.41 -6.77 -16.39
N ASP A 136 -7.63 -7.80 -15.58
CA ASP A 136 -8.87 -8.60 -15.64
C ASP A 136 -10.09 -7.76 -15.27
N PHE A 137 -9.99 -6.95 -14.20
CA PHE A 137 -11.09 -6.09 -13.76
C PHE A 137 -11.47 -5.07 -14.83
N PHE A 138 -10.50 -4.29 -15.32
CA PHE A 138 -10.77 -3.27 -16.34
C PHE A 138 -11.04 -3.88 -17.71
N GLY A 139 -10.43 -5.00 -18.06
CA GLY A 139 -10.73 -5.72 -19.30
C GLY A 139 -12.20 -6.14 -19.35
N LYS A 140 -12.71 -6.72 -18.25
CA LYS A 140 -14.12 -7.08 -18.15
C LYS A 140 -15.04 -5.87 -18.15
N TYR A 141 -14.71 -4.82 -17.43
CA TYR A 141 -15.47 -3.57 -17.42
C TYR A 141 -15.59 -2.97 -18.82
N ARG A 142 -14.47 -2.87 -19.56
CA ARG A 142 -14.46 -2.34 -20.93
C ARG A 142 -15.32 -3.19 -21.87
N ALA A 143 -15.18 -4.51 -21.84
CA ALA A 143 -16.00 -5.41 -22.65
C ALA A 143 -17.50 -5.22 -22.39
N MET A 144 -17.90 -4.96 -21.14
CA MET A 144 -19.30 -4.72 -20.79
C MET A 144 -19.82 -3.33 -21.18
N THR A 145 -18.94 -2.34 -21.40
CA THR A 145 -19.33 -0.95 -21.67
C THR A 145 -19.17 -0.53 -23.12
N PHE A 146 -18.31 -1.22 -23.88
CA PHE A 146 -18.05 -0.87 -25.29
C PHE A 146 -18.77 -1.78 -26.31
N ASP A 147 -19.41 -2.86 -25.86
CA ASP A 147 -20.26 -3.74 -26.68
C ASP A 147 -21.76 -3.31 -26.73
N SER A 148 -22.04 -2.06 -26.39
CA SER A 148 -23.40 -1.50 -26.42
C SER A 148 -23.53 -0.31 -27.37
#